data_3bbabe001d1685db5291517527434f14
#
_entry.id   3bbabe001d1685db5291517527434f14
#
_cell.length_a   1.000
_cell.length_b   1.000
_cell.length_c   1.000
_cell.angle_alpha   90.00
_cell.angle_beta   90.00
_cell.angle_gamma   90.00
#
_symmetry.space_group_name_H-M   'P 1'
#
loop_
_entity.id
_entity.type
_entity.pdbx_description
1 polymer ?
#
loop_
_entity_poly.entity_id
_entity_poly.type
_entity_poly.pdbx_seq_one_letter_code
_entity_poly.pdbx_strand_id
1 'polypeptide(L)'
;MQWYTLWVSSGLLYVLSAGCTAQTGPAPVSADVPEAQGWRTEVVIEGLSHPWSIAWLPDGSALITERAGRLRLIRNGQLDPEPVAGLPPVLAHGQGGLLDIALHPDFAKNQWVYLTFATGSPEANRTALARGRFDGRALRDTEVIFRNADPKPGGQHFGSRIVWLPDKSLLMSIGDGGNPPISFNGENIRNQAQNRGTHFGKIVRLKDDGTPHPDNPFANQPGAKPEIWSLGHRNIQGMARDPASGR
;
A
#
# COMPACT_ATOMS: atom_id res chain seq x y z
N MET A 1 10.34 59.78 -61.61
CA MET A 1 10.16 58.34 -61.55
C MET A 1 11.31 57.76 -60.76
N GLN A 2 11.15 57.49 -59.49
CA GLN A 2 12.20 56.96 -58.61
C GLN A 2 11.88 55.49 -58.31
N TRP A 3 12.76 54.58 -58.63
CA TRP A 3 12.65 53.14 -58.34
C TRP A 3 13.29 52.87 -57.00
N TYR A 4 12.53 52.36 -56.06
CA TYR A 4 13.03 51.81 -54.78
C TYR A 4 13.28 50.31 -54.91
N THR A 5 14.52 49.91 -54.70
CA THR A 5 14.95 48.51 -54.66
C THR A 5 14.75 47.98 -53.24
N LEU A 6 13.87 46.98 -53.06
CA LEU A 6 13.70 46.25 -51.77
C LEU A 6 14.74 45.15 -51.66
N TRP A 7 15.56 45.22 -50.61
CA TRP A 7 16.43 44.14 -50.20
C TRP A 7 15.63 43.19 -49.27
N VAL A 8 15.47 41.91 -49.68
CA VAL A 8 14.93 40.84 -48.84
C VAL A 8 16.13 40.11 -48.21
N SER A 9 16.34 40.33 -46.92
CA SER A 9 17.32 39.58 -46.15
C SER A 9 16.69 38.28 -45.66
N SER A 10 17.17 37.16 -46.24
CA SER A 10 16.80 35.80 -45.79
C SER A 10 17.47 35.50 -44.43
N GLY A 11 16.71 35.61 -43.35
CA GLY A 11 17.13 35.15 -42.01
C GLY A 11 16.97 33.63 -41.91
N LEU A 12 18.09 32.92 -41.79
CA LEU A 12 18.10 31.50 -41.47
C LEU A 12 17.74 31.33 -40.01
N LEU A 13 16.53 30.78 -39.74
CA LEU A 13 16.15 30.35 -38.40
C LEU A 13 16.80 28.99 -38.11
N TYR A 14 17.82 28.98 -37.24
CA TYR A 14 18.33 27.77 -36.63
C TYR A 14 17.35 27.33 -35.51
N VAL A 15 16.57 26.29 -35.75
CA VAL A 15 15.81 25.61 -34.71
C VAL A 15 16.76 24.67 -33.98
N LEU A 16 17.22 25.08 -32.80
CA LEU A 16 17.91 24.19 -31.87
C LEU A 16 16.87 23.21 -31.26
N SER A 17 16.79 22.04 -31.81
CA SER A 17 16.06 20.91 -31.17
C SER A 17 16.89 20.44 -29.95
N ALA A 18 16.54 20.90 -28.75
CA ALA A 18 17.01 20.29 -27.53
C ALA A 18 16.39 18.89 -27.43
N GLY A 19 17.14 17.88 -27.85
CA GLY A 19 16.79 16.49 -27.64
C GLY A 19 16.85 16.18 -26.14
N CYS A 20 15.69 16.05 -25.48
CA CYS A 20 15.63 15.38 -24.19
C CYS A 20 15.95 13.90 -24.38
N THR A 21 17.20 13.53 -24.17
CA THR A 21 17.56 12.12 -23.99
C THR A 21 16.99 11.67 -22.65
N ALA A 22 15.93 10.87 -22.68
CA ALA A 22 15.43 10.19 -21.49
C ALA A 22 16.54 9.28 -20.95
N GLN A 23 17.03 9.59 -19.77
CA GLN A 23 18.02 8.79 -19.07
C GLN A 23 17.31 7.47 -18.63
N THR A 24 17.61 6.37 -19.31
CA THR A 24 16.98 5.05 -19.10
C THR A 24 17.68 4.20 -18.04
N GLY A 25 18.57 4.77 -17.24
CA GLY A 25 19.25 4.07 -16.14
C GLY A 25 18.96 4.70 -14.77
N PRO A 26 19.21 3.99 -13.68
CA PRO A 26 19.17 4.59 -12.35
C PRO A 26 20.14 5.78 -12.32
N ALA A 27 19.71 6.87 -11.71
CA ALA A 27 20.56 8.05 -11.54
C ALA A 27 21.89 7.62 -10.89
N PRO A 28 23.06 8.11 -11.38
CA PRO A 28 24.32 7.80 -10.74
C PRO A 28 24.27 8.27 -9.29
N VAL A 29 24.60 7.39 -8.36
CA VAL A 29 24.72 7.73 -6.94
C VAL A 29 25.86 8.74 -6.85
N SER A 30 25.60 9.92 -6.27
CA SER A 30 26.62 10.94 -6.05
C SER A 30 27.78 10.33 -5.26
N ALA A 31 29.02 10.60 -5.70
CA ALA A 31 30.23 10.15 -5.00
C ALA A 31 30.37 10.71 -3.56
N ASP A 32 29.55 11.70 -3.20
CA ASP A 32 29.56 12.38 -1.90
C ASP A 32 28.54 11.80 -0.89
N VAL A 33 27.86 10.69 -1.22
CA VAL A 33 27.01 10.01 -0.24
C VAL A 33 27.93 9.28 0.75
N PRO A 34 27.90 9.63 2.06
CA PRO A 34 28.71 8.93 3.06
C PRO A 34 28.41 7.44 3.04
N GLU A 35 29.44 6.61 2.93
CA GLU A 35 29.28 5.17 3.13
C GLU A 35 28.79 4.92 4.55
N ALA A 36 27.67 4.21 4.69
CA ALA A 36 27.15 3.82 5.98
C ALA A 36 28.10 2.79 6.60
N GLN A 37 28.66 3.14 7.76
CA GLN A 37 29.54 2.25 8.50
C GLN A 37 28.76 1.39 9.49
N GLY A 38 29.16 0.13 9.64
CA GLY A 38 28.61 -0.78 10.64
C GLY A 38 27.44 -1.66 10.16
N TRP A 39 27.06 -1.60 8.88
CA TRP A 39 26.10 -2.53 8.26
C TRP A 39 26.50 -2.89 6.83
N ARG A 40 26.03 -4.01 6.36
CA ARG A 40 26.16 -4.45 4.98
C ARG A 40 24.80 -4.92 4.46
N THR A 41 24.56 -4.80 3.17
CA THR A 41 23.42 -5.41 2.50
C THR A 41 23.75 -6.86 2.14
N GLU A 42 22.80 -7.75 2.33
CA GLU A 42 22.88 -9.15 1.94
C GLU A 42 21.59 -9.54 1.22
N VAL A 43 21.73 -10.20 0.05
CA VAL A 43 20.58 -10.71 -0.69
C VAL A 43 20.09 -11.96 0.01
N VAL A 44 18.87 -11.91 0.56
CA VAL A 44 18.24 -13.05 1.26
C VAL A 44 17.59 -13.98 0.26
N ILE A 45 16.92 -13.46 -0.77
CA ILE A 45 16.21 -14.22 -1.79
C ILE A 45 16.07 -13.44 -3.08
N GLU A 46 16.09 -14.13 -4.21
CA GLU A 46 15.83 -13.60 -5.54
C GLU A 46 14.55 -14.19 -6.14
N GLY A 47 14.13 -13.69 -7.32
CA GLY A 47 12.97 -14.23 -8.05
C GLY A 47 11.61 -13.71 -7.59
N LEU A 48 11.55 -12.71 -6.71
CA LEU A 48 10.31 -12.04 -6.34
C LEU A 48 9.91 -10.96 -7.35
N SER A 49 8.62 -10.79 -7.55
CA SER A 49 8.05 -9.78 -8.45
C SER A 49 7.25 -8.73 -7.66
N HIS A 50 7.77 -7.53 -7.55
CA HIS A 50 7.16 -6.43 -6.81
C HIS A 50 6.74 -6.83 -5.38
N PRO A 51 7.70 -7.34 -4.56
CA PRO A 51 7.41 -7.68 -3.17
C PRO A 51 6.99 -6.42 -2.41
N TRP A 52 5.96 -6.56 -1.55
CA TRP A 52 5.42 -5.42 -0.82
C TRP A 52 5.68 -5.54 0.70
N SER A 53 5.44 -6.70 1.28
CA SER A 53 5.61 -6.94 2.72
C SER A 53 6.07 -8.37 3.02
N ILE A 54 6.67 -8.56 4.19
CA ILE A 54 7.19 -9.83 4.69
C ILE A 54 6.71 -10.07 6.11
N ALA A 55 6.34 -11.31 6.42
CA ALA A 55 6.07 -11.79 7.78
C ALA A 55 6.89 -13.05 8.07
N TRP A 56 7.69 -13.00 9.13
CA TRP A 56 8.46 -14.14 9.58
C TRP A 56 7.61 -15.09 10.43
N LEU A 57 7.63 -16.37 10.08
CA LEU A 57 6.94 -17.42 10.81
C LEU A 57 7.81 -17.90 11.99
N PRO A 58 7.21 -18.49 13.03
CA PRO A 58 7.96 -18.96 14.21
C PRO A 58 9.03 -20.03 13.91
N ASP A 59 8.91 -20.74 12.80
CA ASP A 59 9.87 -21.76 12.35
C ASP A 59 11.05 -21.18 11.54
N GLY A 60 11.11 -19.86 11.38
CA GLY A 60 12.14 -19.16 10.59
C GLY A 60 11.85 -19.07 9.10
N SER A 61 10.78 -19.67 8.62
CA SER A 61 10.28 -19.42 7.26
C SER A 61 9.61 -18.06 7.16
N ALA A 62 9.31 -17.58 5.94
CA ALA A 62 8.69 -16.28 5.74
C ALA A 62 7.61 -16.30 4.65
N LEU A 63 6.55 -15.54 4.88
CA LEU A 63 5.54 -15.23 3.89
C LEU A 63 5.80 -13.85 3.30
N ILE A 64 5.77 -13.72 1.97
CA ILE A 64 5.99 -12.45 1.27
C ILE A 64 4.83 -12.21 0.33
N THR A 65 4.26 -11.00 0.40
CA THR A 65 3.26 -10.56 -0.55
C THR A 65 3.91 -10.00 -1.81
N GLU A 66 3.41 -10.41 -2.97
CA GLU A 66 3.72 -9.80 -4.25
C GLU A 66 2.49 -9.02 -4.74
N ARG A 67 2.69 -7.78 -5.14
CA ARG A 67 1.62 -6.85 -5.52
C ARG A 67 0.63 -7.43 -6.55
N ALA A 68 1.10 -8.30 -7.44
CA ALA A 68 0.26 -8.97 -8.44
C ALA A 68 -0.82 -9.91 -7.86
N GLY A 69 -0.86 -10.13 -6.54
CA GLY A 69 -1.83 -10.98 -5.87
C GLY A 69 -1.29 -12.38 -5.53
N ARG A 70 0.03 -12.57 -5.48
CA ARG A 70 0.64 -13.82 -5.04
C ARG A 70 1.17 -13.68 -3.63
N LEU A 71 0.94 -14.68 -2.80
CA LEU A 71 1.60 -14.85 -1.51
C LEU A 71 2.69 -15.92 -1.69
N ARG A 72 3.93 -15.54 -1.41
CA ARG A 72 5.09 -16.42 -1.60
C ARG A 72 5.59 -16.93 -0.25
N LEU A 73 6.10 -18.15 -0.24
CA LEU A 73 6.70 -18.79 0.92
C LEU A 73 8.20 -18.95 0.70
N ILE A 74 9.00 -18.52 1.69
CA ILE A 74 10.43 -18.83 1.78
C ILE A 74 10.58 -19.85 2.89
N ARG A 75 11.25 -20.97 2.58
CA ARG A 75 11.55 -22.02 3.53
C ARG A 75 13.00 -22.49 3.36
N ASN A 76 13.75 -22.59 4.46
CA ASN A 76 15.16 -22.97 4.43
C ASN A 76 16.01 -22.13 3.45
N GLY A 77 15.74 -20.82 3.37
CA GLY A 77 16.45 -19.90 2.47
C GLY A 77 16.10 -20.06 0.98
N GLN A 78 15.07 -20.83 0.64
CA GLN A 78 14.63 -21.04 -0.74
C GLN A 78 13.21 -20.57 -0.95
N LEU A 79 12.97 -19.93 -2.09
CA LEU A 79 11.64 -19.54 -2.53
C LEU A 79 10.88 -20.78 -3.03
N ASP A 80 9.74 -21.07 -2.40
CA ASP A 80 8.85 -22.13 -2.89
C ASP A 80 8.38 -21.75 -4.30
N PRO A 81 8.53 -22.67 -5.31
CA PRO A 81 8.08 -22.38 -6.67
C PRO A 81 6.57 -22.09 -6.74
N GLU A 82 5.79 -22.76 -5.92
CA GLU A 82 4.33 -22.60 -5.90
C GLU A 82 3.89 -21.50 -4.92
N PRO A 83 3.06 -20.54 -5.36
CA PRO A 83 2.45 -19.57 -4.47
C PRO A 83 1.53 -20.24 -3.46
N VAL A 84 1.43 -19.63 -2.28
CA VAL A 84 0.43 -20.01 -1.26
C VAL A 84 -0.98 -19.77 -1.81
N ALA A 85 -1.79 -20.81 -1.83
CA ALA A 85 -3.17 -20.75 -2.32
C ALA A 85 -4.15 -20.21 -1.26
N GLY A 86 -5.41 -19.94 -1.66
CA GLY A 86 -6.49 -19.58 -0.75
C GLY A 86 -6.64 -18.09 -0.49
N LEU A 87 -6.04 -17.22 -1.31
CA LEU A 87 -6.24 -15.78 -1.21
C LEU A 87 -7.58 -15.34 -1.80
N PRO A 88 -8.14 -14.21 -1.32
CA PRO A 88 -9.28 -13.59 -1.97
C PRO A 88 -8.87 -13.00 -3.33
N PRO A 89 -9.82 -12.69 -4.22
CA PRO A 89 -9.53 -11.99 -5.47
C PRO A 89 -8.89 -10.61 -5.22
N VAL A 90 -7.72 -10.38 -5.80
CA VAL A 90 -6.91 -9.16 -5.67
C VAL A 90 -6.96 -8.34 -6.96
N LEU A 91 -7.22 -7.05 -6.84
CA LEU A 91 -7.10 -6.09 -7.94
C LEU A 91 -5.68 -5.51 -7.98
N ALA A 92 -4.83 -6.01 -8.89
CA ALA A 92 -3.52 -5.43 -9.16
C ALA A 92 -3.65 -4.27 -10.15
N HIS A 93 -3.87 -3.06 -9.66
CA HIS A 93 -4.04 -1.85 -10.48
C HIS A 93 -3.33 -0.64 -9.86
N GLY A 94 -2.43 -0.01 -10.62
CA GLY A 94 -1.61 1.12 -10.14
C GLY A 94 -0.75 0.74 -8.92
N GLN A 95 -0.97 1.42 -7.79
CA GLN A 95 -0.32 1.11 -6.52
C GLN A 95 -1.04 -0.02 -5.75
N GLY A 96 -2.27 -0.37 -6.15
CA GLY A 96 -3.05 -1.43 -5.54
C GLY A 96 -2.59 -2.82 -5.94
N GLY A 97 -2.98 -3.80 -5.14
CA GLY A 97 -2.62 -5.20 -5.29
C GLY A 97 -2.75 -5.94 -3.96
N LEU A 98 -2.03 -7.03 -3.80
CA LEU A 98 -1.78 -7.65 -2.50
C LEU A 98 -0.68 -6.85 -1.79
N LEU A 99 -0.96 -6.34 -0.59
CA LEU A 99 -0.18 -5.30 0.04
C LEU A 99 0.45 -5.82 1.34
N ASP A 100 -0.08 -5.47 2.50
CA ASP A 100 0.54 -5.87 3.76
C ASP A 100 0.16 -7.29 4.22
N ILE A 101 1.03 -7.86 5.04
CA ILE A 101 0.83 -9.13 5.72
C ILE A 101 1.23 -9.00 7.19
N ALA A 102 0.40 -9.51 8.09
CA ALA A 102 0.72 -9.58 9.50
C ALA A 102 0.24 -10.93 10.08
N LEU A 103 1.05 -11.51 10.96
CA LEU A 103 0.61 -12.66 11.75
C LEU A 103 -0.19 -12.17 12.96
N HIS A 104 -1.22 -12.92 13.35
CA HIS A 104 -1.90 -12.68 14.63
C HIS A 104 -0.90 -12.80 15.79
N PRO A 105 -1.00 -12.01 16.88
CA PRO A 105 -0.12 -12.11 18.03
C PRO A 105 -0.05 -13.51 18.66
N ASP A 106 -1.13 -14.29 18.58
CA ASP A 106 -1.18 -15.69 19.00
C ASP A 106 -1.04 -16.69 17.83
N PHE A 107 -0.31 -16.34 16.78
CA PHE A 107 -0.19 -17.14 15.55
C PHE A 107 0.19 -18.60 15.85
N ALA A 108 1.09 -18.84 16.79
CA ALA A 108 1.50 -20.20 17.18
C ALA A 108 0.34 -21.09 17.63
N LYS A 109 -0.78 -20.50 18.11
CA LYS A 109 -1.98 -21.20 18.56
C LYS A 109 -3.07 -21.25 17.51
N ASN A 110 -3.28 -20.16 16.77
CA ASN A 110 -4.44 -19.99 15.91
C ASN A 110 -4.14 -19.97 14.41
N GLN A 111 -2.86 -19.80 14.03
CA GLN A 111 -2.34 -19.76 12.66
C GLN A 111 -2.99 -18.70 11.76
N TRP A 112 -3.62 -17.66 12.33
CA TRP A 112 -4.22 -16.57 11.59
C TRP A 112 -3.17 -15.66 10.95
N VAL A 113 -3.31 -15.47 9.64
CA VAL A 113 -2.59 -14.51 8.81
C VAL A 113 -3.58 -13.45 8.33
N TYR A 114 -3.19 -12.19 8.43
CA TYR A 114 -3.98 -11.05 7.99
C TYR A 114 -3.33 -10.42 6.75
N LEU A 115 -4.14 -10.09 5.78
CA LEU A 115 -3.72 -9.55 4.49
C LEU A 115 -4.54 -8.31 4.16
N THR A 116 -3.86 -7.23 3.77
CA THR A 116 -4.51 -6.09 3.14
C THR A 116 -4.33 -6.14 1.63
N PHE A 117 -5.35 -5.72 0.90
CA PHE A 117 -5.33 -5.78 -0.55
C PHE A 117 -6.34 -4.81 -1.17
N ALA A 118 -6.11 -4.50 -2.46
CA ALA A 118 -7.09 -3.81 -3.27
C ALA A 118 -8.07 -4.80 -3.89
N THR A 119 -9.35 -4.46 -3.91
CA THR A 119 -10.44 -5.27 -4.47
C THR A 119 -11.42 -4.42 -5.26
N GLY A 120 -12.21 -5.03 -6.16
CA GLY A 120 -13.17 -4.37 -7.03
C GLY A 120 -12.68 -4.25 -8.47
N SER A 121 -12.95 -3.12 -9.13
CA SER A 121 -12.49 -2.81 -10.49
C SER A 121 -11.65 -1.52 -10.51
N PRO A 122 -10.93 -1.20 -11.60
CA PRO A 122 -10.22 0.07 -11.72
C PRO A 122 -11.08 1.31 -11.48
N GLU A 123 -12.37 1.23 -11.82
CA GLU A 123 -13.34 2.33 -11.70
C GLU A 123 -14.00 2.38 -10.32
N ALA A 124 -14.01 1.25 -9.59
CA ALA A 124 -14.70 1.11 -8.31
C ALA A 124 -13.94 0.16 -7.35
N ASN A 125 -12.76 0.61 -6.91
CA ASN A 125 -11.90 -0.19 -6.04
C ASN A 125 -11.96 0.26 -4.57
N ARG A 126 -11.55 -0.65 -3.69
CA ARG A 126 -11.50 -0.47 -2.24
C ARG A 126 -10.25 -1.10 -1.66
N THR A 127 -9.77 -0.57 -0.55
CA THR A 127 -8.85 -1.29 0.34
C THR A 127 -9.65 -2.23 1.23
N ALA A 128 -9.18 -3.45 1.37
CA ALA A 128 -9.82 -4.50 2.17
C ALA A 128 -8.80 -5.20 3.09
N LEU A 129 -9.32 -5.83 4.14
CA LEU A 129 -8.61 -6.70 5.08
C LEU A 129 -9.24 -8.08 5.05
N ALA A 130 -8.43 -9.09 4.84
CA ALA A 130 -8.83 -10.49 4.99
C ALA A 130 -7.98 -11.17 6.06
N ARG A 131 -8.49 -12.28 6.61
CA ARG A 131 -7.69 -13.22 7.40
C ARG A 131 -7.92 -14.64 6.91
N GLY A 132 -6.93 -15.50 7.09
CA GLY A 132 -7.01 -16.92 6.78
C GLY A 132 -6.05 -17.70 7.64
N ARG A 133 -6.32 -18.99 7.89
CA ARG A 133 -5.44 -19.87 8.66
C ARG A 133 -4.39 -20.47 7.75
N PHE A 134 -3.12 -20.25 8.06
CA PHE A 134 -2.01 -20.80 7.28
C PHE A 134 -1.73 -22.24 7.75
N ASP A 135 -1.91 -23.22 6.87
CA ASP A 135 -1.70 -24.64 7.15
C ASP A 135 -0.28 -25.14 6.76
N GLY A 136 0.61 -24.22 6.40
CA GLY A 136 1.96 -24.53 5.89
C GLY A 136 2.06 -24.54 4.35
N ARG A 137 0.95 -24.52 3.60
CA ARG A 137 0.90 -24.49 2.13
C ARG A 137 -0.15 -23.55 1.57
N ALA A 138 -1.24 -23.36 2.28
CA ALA A 138 -2.38 -22.59 1.83
C ALA A 138 -3.01 -21.82 3.00
N LEU A 139 -3.76 -20.77 2.66
CA LEU A 139 -4.70 -20.14 3.59
C LEU A 139 -6.03 -20.89 3.52
N ARG A 140 -6.54 -21.30 4.68
CA ARG A 140 -7.83 -21.94 4.86
C ARG A 140 -8.79 -20.98 5.55
N ASP A 141 -10.07 -21.22 5.36
CA ASP A 141 -11.13 -20.42 5.99
C ASP A 141 -10.92 -18.91 5.75
N THR A 142 -10.46 -18.55 4.54
CA THR A 142 -10.16 -17.16 4.21
C THR A 142 -11.44 -16.36 4.10
N GLU A 143 -11.52 -15.30 4.89
CA GLU A 143 -12.65 -14.38 4.93
C GLU A 143 -12.19 -12.93 4.84
N VAL A 144 -12.98 -12.09 4.17
CA VAL A 144 -12.79 -10.65 4.14
C VAL A 144 -13.54 -10.04 5.30
N ILE A 145 -12.80 -9.56 6.29
CA ILE A 145 -13.34 -9.08 7.57
C ILE A 145 -13.58 -7.57 7.62
N PHE A 146 -12.95 -6.80 6.69
CA PHE A 146 -13.20 -5.37 6.56
C PHE A 146 -13.00 -4.90 5.11
N ARG A 147 -13.76 -3.88 4.72
CA ARG A 147 -13.59 -3.12 3.46
C ARG A 147 -13.93 -1.66 3.67
N ASN A 148 -13.26 -0.77 2.95
CA ASN A 148 -13.73 0.61 2.84
C ASN A 148 -15.19 0.64 2.44
N ALA A 149 -16.01 1.45 3.12
CA ALA A 149 -17.42 1.59 2.79
C ALA A 149 -17.62 2.12 1.36
N ASP A 150 -16.81 3.09 0.97
CA ASP A 150 -16.94 3.80 -0.30
C ASP A 150 -15.88 3.31 -1.30
N PRO A 151 -16.26 3.04 -2.56
CA PRO A 151 -15.31 2.76 -3.62
C PRO A 151 -14.71 4.06 -4.16
N LYS A 152 -13.56 3.93 -4.83
CA LYS A 152 -12.93 5.00 -5.58
C LYS A 152 -12.47 4.52 -6.94
N PRO A 153 -12.36 5.41 -7.95
CA PRO A 153 -11.66 5.10 -9.18
C PRO A 153 -10.14 5.24 -9.02
N GLY A 154 -9.42 4.77 -10.02
CA GLY A 154 -7.97 4.94 -10.13
C GLY A 154 -7.14 4.07 -9.21
N GLY A 155 -5.84 4.09 -9.43
CA GLY A 155 -4.89 3.16 -8.84
C GLY A 155 -3.96 3.76 -7.79
N GLN A 156 -4.37 4.80 -7.04
CA GLN A 156 -3.49 5.51 -6.11
C GLN A 156 -3.96 5.40 -4.66
N HIS A 157 -3.02 5.57 -3.72
CA HIS A 157 -3.20 5.80 -2.29
C HIS A 157 -4.13 4.77 -1.60
N PHE A 158 -3.66 3.53 -1.48
CA PHE A 158 -4.37 2.47 -0.77
C PHE A 158 -4.02 2.42 0.72
N GLY A 159 -2.86 2.99 1.14
CA GLY A 159 -2.34 2.85 2.50
C GLY A 159 -1.90 1.43 2.80
N SER A 160 -2.68 0.71 3.61
CA SER A 160 -2.68 -0.75 3.81
C SER A 160 -1.79 -1.31 4.91
N ARG A 161 -0.97 -0.53 5.61
CA ARG A 161 -0.10 -1.05 6.68
C ARG A 161 -0.93 -1.51 7.89
N ILE A 162 -0.58 -2.68 8.46
CA ILE A 162 -1.17 -3.27 9.66
C ILE A 162 -0.17 -3.17 10.82
N VAL A 163 -0.67 -2.81 12.00
CA VAL A 163 0.08 -2.88 13.26
C VAL A 163 -0.80 -3.44 14.37
N TRP A 164 -0.33 -4.46 15.07
CA TRP A 164 -1.01 -5.02 16.24
C TRP A 164 -0.76 -4.18 17.49
N LEU A 165 -1.81 -3.99 18.27
CA LEU A 165 -1.77 -3.38 19.60
C LEU A 165 -1.69 -4.46 20.69
N PRO A 166 -1.28 -4.11 21.94
CA PRO A 166 -1.12 -5.07 23.03
C PRO A 166 -2.41 -5.80 23.42
N ASP A 167 -3.56 -5.17 23.21
CA ASP A 167 -4.89 -5.74 23.47
C ASP A 167 -5.39 -6.64 22.33
N LYS A 168 -4.52 -6.94 21.35
CA LYS A 168 -4.82 -7.72 20.16
C LYS A 168 -5.83 -7.08 19.20
N SER A 169 -6.12 -5.80 19.35
CA SER A 169 -6.72 -5.02 18.27
C SER A 169 -5.64 -4.64 17.25
N LEU A 170 -6.02 -4.31 16.03
CA LEU A 170 -5.10 -3.92 14.98
C LEU A 170 -5.40 -2.50 14.49
N LEU A 171 -4.35 -1.77 14.15
CA LEU A 171 -4.44 -0.56 13.35
C LEU A 171 -4.22 -0.92 11.89
N MET A 172 -5.02 -0.34 11.00
CA MET A 172 -4.85 -0.45 9.56
C MET A 172 -4.91 0.92 8.91
N SER A 173 -3.93 1.25 8.08
CA SER A 173 -3.93 2.52 7.35
C SER A 173 -4.73 2.42 6.05
N ILE A 174 -5.41 3.50 5.69
CA ILE A 174 -6.18 3.66 4.46
C ILE A 174 -5.80 4.98 3.81
N GLY A 175 -5.47 4.95 2.52
CA GLY A 175 -5.11 6.16 1.78
C GLY A 175 -6.28 7.08 1.50
N ASP A 176 -5.97 8.35 1.15
CA ASP A 176 -6.96 9.39 0.84
C ASP A 176 -7.65 9.24 -0.51
N GLY A 177 -7.33 8.19 -1.26
CA GLY A 177 -7.93 7.86 -2.54
C GLY A 177 -7.15 8.35 -3.76
N GLY A 178 -6.25 9.32 -3.62
CA GLY A 178 -5.33 9.74 -4.68
C GLY A 178 -5.31 11.23 -4.98
N ASN A 179 -4.54 11.58 -6.00
CA ASN A 179 -4.37 12.96 -6.46
C ASN A 179 -5.47 13.40 -7.43
N PRO A 180 -5.67 14.73 -7.62
CA PRO A 180 -6.50 15.23 -8.71
C PRO A 180 -6.13 14.61 -10.07
N PRO A 181 -7.08 14.36 -10.97
CA PRO A 181 -8.47 14.83 -10.93
C PRO A 181 -9.47 13.87 -10.23
N ILE A 182 -8.98 12.89 -9.43
CA ILE A 182 -9.88 11.93 -8.77
C ILE A 182 -10.82 12.68 -7.81
N SER A 183 -12.12 12.51 -8.01
CA SER A 183 -13.17 13.16 -7.23
C SER A 183 -14.07 12.14 -6.51
N PHE A 184 -14.66 12.57 -5.41
CA PHE A 184 -15.67 11.85 -4.66
C PHE A 184 -16.75 12.84 -4.21
N ASN A 185 -18.01 12.56 -4.54
CA ASN A 185 -19.16 13.45 -4.27
C ASN A 185 -18.96 14.89 -4.75
N GLY A 186 -18.33 15.08 -5.92
CA GLY A 186 -18.11 16.40 -6.53
C GLY A 186 -16.92 17.18 -5.98
N GLU A 187 -16.19 16.64 -5.03
CA GLU A 187 -14.98 17.24 -4.45
C GLU A 187 -13.73 16.41 -4.76
N ASN A 188 -12.57 17.03 -4.59
CA ASN A 188 -11.30 16.32 -4.62
C ASN A 188 -11.33 15.19 -3.58
N ILE A 189 -11.10 13.93 -3.99
CA ILE A 189 -11.24 12.78 -3.07
C ILE A 189 -10.36 12.90 -1.83
N ARG A 190 -9.18 13.48 -1.93
CA ARG A 190 -8.26 13.66 -0.79
C ARG A 190 -8.79 14.61 0.29
N ASN A 191 -9.78 15.48 -0.01
CA ASN A 191 -10.45 16.31 0.98
C ASN A 191 -11.21 15.45 1.99
N GLN A 192 -11.60 14.23 1.59
CA GLN A 192 -12.26 13.27 2.46
C GLN A 192 -11.38 12.80 3.63
N ALA A 193 -10.07 13.06 3.60
CA ALA A 193 -9.17 12.73 4.72
C ALA A 193 -9.61 13.39 6.03
N GLN A 194 -10.29 14.54 5.99
CA GLN A 194 -10.86 15.22 7.16
C GLN A 194 -12.32 14.84 7.45
N ASN A 195 -13.00 14.19 6.52
CA ASN A 195 -14.39 13.80 6.67
C ASN A 195 -14.51 12.48 7.46
N ARG A 196 -15.14 12.52 8.64
CA ARG A 196 -15.34 11.35 9.51
C ARG A 196 -16.36 10.35 8.95
N GLY A 197 -17.18 10.74 7.97
CA GLY A 197 -18.16 9.88 7.31
C GLY A 197 -17.57 8.89 6.29
N THR A 198 -16.27 8.99 5.98
CA THR A 198 -15.59 8.14 4.99
C THR A 198 -14.34 7.51 5.59
N HIS A 199 -13.85 6.41 4.96
CA HIS A 199 -12.59 5.77 5.36
C HIS A 199 -11.36 6.35 4.64
N PHE A 200 -11.52 7.28 3.69
CA PHE A 200 -10.38 7.83 2.96
C PHE A 200 -9.47 8.67 3.85
N GLY A 201 -8.15 8.39 3.81
CA GLY A 201 -7.14 9.11 4.58
C GLY A 201 -7.24 8.86 6.10
N LYS A 202 -7.47 7.63 6.51
CA LYS A 202 -7.68 7.23 7.91
C LYS A 202 -6.69 6.16 8.37
N ILE A 203 -6.49 6.12 9.67
CA ILE A 203 -6.11 4.89 10.37
C ILE A 203 -7.37 4.39 11.06
N VAL A 204 -7.73 3.15 10.82
CA VAL A 204 -8.82 2.47 11.50
C VAL A 204 -8.28 1.54 12.57
N ARG A 205 -9.00 1.38 13.69
CA ARG A 205 -8.72 0.38 14.72
C ARG A 205 -9.84 -0.64 14.77
N LEU A 206 -9.47 -1.89 14.57
CA LEU A 206 -10.38 -3.02 14.46
C LEU A 206 -10.01 -4.08 15.51
N LYS A 207 -10.99 -4.84 15.95
CA LYS A 207 -10.75 -6.12 16.62
C LYS A 207 -10.21 -7.14 15.59
N ASP A 208 -9.74 -8.27 16.06
CA ASP A 208 -9.21 -9.35 15.25
C ASP A 208 -10.24 -9.97 14.28
N ASP A 209 -11.53 -9.77 14.55
CA ASP A 209 -12.65 -10.17 13.69
C ASP A 209 -13.07 -9.11 12.66
N GLY A 210 -12.37 -7.97 12.61
CA GLY A 210 -12.64 -6.86 11.68
C GLY A 210 -13.72 -5.90 12.15
N THR A 211 -14.36 -6.13 13.31
CA THR A 211 -15.33 -5.19 13.88
C THR A 211 -14.64 -3.99 14.53
N PRO A 212 -15.31 -2.81 14.57
CA PRO A 212 -14.72 -1.63 15.20
C PRO A 212 -14.46 -1.85 16.70
N HIS A 213 -13.33 -1.34 17.18
CA HIS A 213 -13.04 -1.39 18.61
C HIS A 213 -13.95 -0.39 19.36
N PRO A 214 -14.57 -0.76 20.50
CA PRO A 214 -15.54 0.09 21.20
C PRO A 214 -14.92 1.39 21.73
N ASP A 215 -13.64 1.40 22.07
CA ASP A 215 -12.93 2.57 22.60
C ASP A 215 -12.37 3.49 21.49
N ASN A 216 -12.81 3.34 20.24
CA ASN A 216 -12.40 4.25 19.18
C ASN A 216 -12.94 5.66 19.43
N PRO A 217 -12.16 6.72 19.12
CA PRO A 217 -12.52 8.10 19.47
C PRO A 217 -13.81 8.59 18.82
N PHE A 218 -14.26 7.93 17.76
CA PHE A 218 -15.47 8.30 17.01
C PHE A 218 -16.57 7.22 17.06
N ALA A 219 -16.41 6.17 17.88
CA ALA A 219 -17.31 5.00 17.91
C ALA A 219 -18.79 5.37 18.14
N ASN A 220 -19.04 6.41 18.96
CA ASN A 220 -20.39 6.83 19.33
C ASN A 220 -20.78 8.19 18.71
N GLN A 221 -20.06 8.65 17.68
CA GLN A 221 -20.37 9.95 17.05
C GLN A 221 -21.29 9.75 15.85
N PRO A 222 -22.49 10.36 15.83
CA PRO A 222 -23.39 10.30 14.69
C PRO A 222 -22.71 10.79 13.40
N GLY A 223 -22.87 10.04 12.31
CA GLY A 223 -22.29 10.34 11.00
C GLY A 223 -20.80 10.03 10.86
N ALA A 224 -20.11 9.60 11.91
CA ALA A 224 -18.74 9.13 11.81
C ALA A 224 -18.69 7.61 11.59
N LYS A 225 -17.64 7.14 10.92
CA LYS A 225 -17.31 5.71 10.84
C LYS A 225 -16.73 5.25 12.17
N PRO A 226 -17.32 4.25 12.83
CA PRO A 226 -16.90 3.83 14.18
C PRO A 226 -15.50 3.19 14.21
N GLU A 227 -14.97 2.77 13.07
CA GLU A 227 -13.64 2.18 12.92
C GLU A 227 -12.51 3.22 13.04
N ILE A 228 -12.81 4.51 12.85
CA ILE A 228 -11.77 5.54 12.76
C ILE A 228 -11.04 5.72 14.09
N TRP A 229 -9.71 5.55 14.03
CA TRP A 229 -8.78 5.88 15.09
C TRP A 229 -8.13 7.26 14.89
N SER A 230 -7.68 7.54 13.66
CA SER A 230 -7.02 8.81 13.31
C SER A 230 -7.38 9.22 11.88
N LEU A 231 -7.33 10.52 11.59
CA LEU A 231 -7.75 11.11 10.32
C LEU A 231 -6.71 12.11 9.79
N GLY A 232 -6.85 12.53 8.53
CA GLY A 232 -5.97 13.53 7.93
C GLY A 232 -4.73 12.97 7.25
N HIS A 233 -4.72 11.67 6.97
CA HIS A 233 -3.58 10.99 6.36
C HIS A 233 -3.69 10.97 4.83
N ARG A 234 -2.52 10.89 4.17
CA ARG A 234 -2.46 10.82 2.70
C ARG A 234 -2.36 9.37 2.20
N ASN A 235 -1.23 8.71 2.45
CA ASN A 235 -0.97 7.35 1.95
C ASN A 235 0.08 6.66 2.83
N ILE A 236 -0.32 6.22 4.02
CA ILE A 236 0.59 5.61 4.99
C ILE A 236 0.93 4.19 4.51
N GLN A 237 2.18 3.94 4.13
CA GLN A 237 2.71 2.63 3.75
C GLN A 237 3.69 2.07 4.77
N GLY A 238 4.11 2.88 5.74
CA GLY A 238 4.93 2.50 6.88
C GLY A 238 4.27 2.93 8.17
N MET A 239 4.15 2.01 9.12
CA MET A 239 3.64 2.24 10.47
C MET A 239 4.26 1.21 11.40
N ALA A 240 4.73 1.62 12.52
CA ALA A 240 5.29 0.74 13.54
C ALA A 240 4.89 1.23 14.92
N ARG A 241 4.91 0.33 15.87
CA ARG A 241 4.73 0.64 17.28
C ARG A 241 6.05 0.34 18.00
N ASP A 242 6.52 1.28 18.80
CA ASP A 242 7.62 1.02 19.72
C ASP A 242 7.10 0.17 20.89
N PRO A 243 7.60 -1.07 21.08
CA PRO A 243 7.12 -1.92 22.15
C PRO A 243 7.48 -1.42 23.56
N ALA A 244 8.54 -0.61 23.69
CA ALA A 244 8.99 -0.11 24.98
C ALA A 244 8.15 1.08 25.47
N SER A 245 7.90 2.07 24.59
CA SER A 245 7.12 3.26 24.93
C SER A 245 5.65 3.15 24.62
N GLY A 246 5.26 2.20 23.79
CA GLY A 246 3.87 2.05 23.31
C GLY A 246 3.47 3.03 22.20
N ARG A 247 4.40 3.90 21.77
CA ARG A 247 4.18 4.89 20.70
C ARG A 247 4.30 4.28 19.32
#